data_9ba66a17a118860a4bb0c532dd3541b4
#
_entry.id   9ba66a17a118860a4bb0c532dd3541b4
#
_cell.length_a   1.000
_cell.length_b   1.000
_cell.length_c   1.000
_cell.angle_alpha   90.00
_cell.angle_beta   90.00
_cell.angle_gamma   90.00
#
_symmetry.space_group_name_H-M   'P 1'
#
loop_
_entity.id
_entity.type
_entity.pdbx_description
1 polymer ?
#
loop_
_entity_poly.entity_id
_entity_poly.type
_entity_poly.pdbx_seq_one_letter_code
_entity_poly.pdbx_strand_id
1 'polypeptide(L)'
;MKKRVYIETTVVSYFAARPSRDIIVASHQEATRDLWPDLTAEYETYISALVYEEAGKGDPDQAKMRLAAIEPFPMLDIDDEARFLAEKIIAGRGIPADYPEDALHIAVAAVNGMEVVVTRNFAHLNNPFTRRAVRRIVEGEGYVCPEICSPQELLEVDK
;
A
#
# COMPACT_ATOMS: atom_id res chain seq x y z
N MET A 1 -21.03 -3.83 5.67
CA MET A 1 -19.70 -3.63 6.28
C MET A 1 -18.75 -3.00 5.28
N LYS A 2 -17.96 -2.05 5.77
CA LYS A 2 -16.94 -1.43 4.93
C LYS A 2 -15.80 -2.41 4.67
N LYS A 3 -15.25 -2.36 3.46
CA LYS A 3 -14.08 -3.17 3.11
C LYS A 3 -12.82 -2.61 3.75
N ARG A 4 -11.92 -3.48 4.12
CA ARG A 4 -10.66 -3.14 4.79
C ARG A 4 -9.57 -2.91 3.76
N VAL A 5 -9.03 -1.71 3.76
CA VAL A 5 -8.06 -1.24 2.76
C VAL A 5 -6.76 -0.82 3.45
N TYR A 6 -5.65 -1.26 2.91
CA TYR A 6 -4.31 -0.87 3.34
C TYR A 6 -3.71 0.09 2.34
N ILE A 7 -3.21 1.22 2.81
CA ILE A 7 -2.58 2.24 1.97
C ILE A 7 -1.07 2.15 2.11
N GLU A 8 -0.40 1.85 1.00
CA GLU A 8 1.05 1.75 0.93
C GLU A 8 1.65 3.15 0.72
N THR A 9 2.89 3.34 1.12
CA THR A 9 3.53 4.66 1.24
C THR A 9 3.54 5.49 -0.06
N THR A 10 3.65 4.85 -1.23
CA THR A 10 3.66 5.59 -2.50
C THR A 10 2.37 6.37 -2.72
N VAL A 11 1.23 5.83 -2.27
CA VAL A 11 -0.06 6.51 -2.38
C VAL A 11 -0.06 7.78 -1.52
N VAL A 12 0.47 7.68 -0.31
CA VAL A 12 0.61 8.83 0.60
C VAL A 12 1.50 9.90 -0.03
N SER A 13 2.62 9.48 -0.61
CA SER A 13 3.57 10.40 -1.26
C SER A 13 2.93 11.14 -2.43
N TYR A 14 2.17 10.45 -3.27
CA TYR A 14 1.47 11.08 -4.39
C TYR A 14 0.39 12.06 -3.92
N PHE A 15 -0.32 11.72 -2.84
CA PHE A 15 -1.33 12.60 -2.27
C PHE A 15 -0.73 13.91 -1.74
N ALA A 16 0.37 13.80 -0.98
CA ALA A 16 0.96 14.92 -0.26
C ALA A 16 1.91 15.76 -1.11
N ALA A 17 2.39 15.23 -2.24
CA ALA A 17 3.38 15.90 -3.08
C ALA A 17 2.83 17.17 -3.73
N ARG A 18 3.73 18.10 -4.04
CA ARG A 18 3.41 19.27 -4.84
C ARG A 18 2.95 18.84 -6.23
N PRO A 19 2.04 19.59 -6.87
CA PRO A 19 1.57 19.24 -8.22
C PRO A 19 2.74 19.11 -9.19
N SER A 20 2.76 17.98 -9.92
CA SER A 20 3.79 17.70 -10.91
C SER A 20 3.49 18.40 -12.23
N ARG A 21 4.55 18.77 -12.97
CA ARG A 21 4.43 19.26 -14.34
C ARG A 21 4.37 18.13 -15.37
N ASP A 22 4.75 16.93 -14.96
CA ASP A 22 4.60 15.73 -15.80
C ASP A 22 3.13 15.34 -15.84
N ILE A 23 2.59 15.22 -17.05
CA ILE A 23 1.16 14.98 -17.27
C ILE A 23 0.70 13.64 -16.67
N ILE A 24 1.52 12.61 -16.80
CA ILE A 24 1.18 11.28 -16.28
C ILE A 24 1.19 11.29 -14.75
N VAL A 25 2.22 11.85 -14.14
CA VAL A 25 2.32 11.98 -12.69
C VAL A 25 1.20 12.85 -12.15
N ALA A 26 0.89 13.97 -12.80
CA ALA A 26 -0.20 14.85 -12.40
C ALA A 26 -1.55 14.14 -12.43
N SER A 27 -1.80 13.30 -13.44
CA SER A 27 -3.01 12.48 -13.54
C SER A 27 -3.11 11.49 -12.38
N HIS A 28 -2.00 10.83 -12.03
CA HIS A 28 -1.95 9.92 -10.88
C HIS A 28 -2.18 10.65 -9.56
N GLN A 29 -1.66 11.86 -9.41
CA GLN A 29 -1.89 12.68 -8.22
C GLN A 29 -3.37 13.05 -8.09
N GLU A 30 -4.00 13.44 -9.20
CA GLU A 30 -5.42 13.79 -9.21
C GLU A 30 -6.29 12.61 -8.80
N ALA A 31 -6.07 11.43 -9.37
CA ALA A 31 -6.82 10.23 -9.00
C ALA A 31 -6.60 9.87 -7.52
N THR A 32 -5.39 10.05 -7.01
CA THR A 32 -5.10 9.81 -5.59
C THR A 32 -5.87 10.78 -4.69
N ARG A 33 -5.92 12.06 -5.06
CA ARG A 33 -6.70 13.06 -4.32
C ARG A 33 -8.20 12.79 -4.38
N ASP A 34 -8.70 12.33 -5.51
CA ASP A 34 -10.11 11.98 -5.67
C ASP A 34 -10.51 10.80 -4.80
N LEU A 35 -9.61 9.83 -4.61
CA LEU A 35 -9.85 8.68 -3.74
C LEU A 35 -9.84 9.04 -2.26
N TRP A 36 -9.07 10.06 -1.87
CA TRP A 36 -8.78 10.33 -0.46
C TRP A 36 -10.02 10.49 0.42
N PRO A 37 -11.06 11.25 0.03
CA PRO A 37 -12.28 11.34 0.85
C PRO A 37 -12.96 9.98 1.06
N ASP A 38 -12.91 9.09 0.05
CA ASP A 38 -13.53 7.77 0.14
C ASP A 38 -12.83 6.88 1.16
N LEU A 39 -11.55 7.10 1.40
CA LEU A 39 -10.77 6.29 2.35
C LEU A 39 -11.32 6.36 3.77
N THR A 40 -11.96 7.47 4.15
CA THR A 40 -12.63 7.57 5.45
C THR A 40 -14.12 7.32 5.37
N ALA A 41 -14.76 7.72 4.27
CA ALA A 41 -16.23 7.64 4.12
C ALA A 41 -16.70 6.23 3.73
N GLU A 42 -16.00 5.58 2.80
CA GLU A 42 -16.47 4.34 2.17
C GLU A 42 -15.72 3.09 2.63
N TYR A 43 -14.48 3.25 3.12
CA TYR A 43 -13.61 2.14 3.49
C TYR A 43 -13.18 2.21 4.95
N GLU A 44 -12.78 1.07 5.48
CA GLU A 44 -12.07 0.95 6.74
C GLU A 44 -10.60 0.90 6.39
N THR A 45 -9.93 2.05 6.49
CA THR A 45 -8.57 2.26 5.95
C THR A 45 -7.52 2.19 7.04
N TYR A 46 -6.43 1.48 6.74
CA TYR A 46 -5.29 1.27 7.65
C TYR A 46 -3.98 1.62 6.96
N ILE A 47 -3.02 2.03 7.78
CA ILE A 47 -1.60 2.09 7.43
C ILE A 47 -0.85 1.12 8.34
N SER A 48 0.46 1.09 8.25
CA SER A 48 1.30 0.32 9.19
C SER A 48 2.40 1.20 9.77
N ALA A 49 3.09 0.67 10.78
CA ALA A 49 4.28 1.31 11.33
C ALA A 49 5.35 1.54 10.24
N LEU A 50 5.42 0.66 9.24
CA LEU A 50 6.33 0.84 8.10
C LEU A 50 5.95 2.06 7.26
N VAL A 51 4.66 2.24 6.95
CA VAL A 51 4.18 3.42 6.23
C VAL A 51 4.53 4.70 6.99
N TYR A 52 4.29 4.69 8.30
CA TYR A 52 4.60 5.84 9.16
C TYR A 52 6.09 6.17 9.11
N GLU A 53 6.95 5.16 9.23
CA GLU A 53 8.41 5.34 9.17
C GLU A 53 8.85 5.88 7.81
N GLU A 54 8.39 5.28 6.72
CA GLU A 54 8.74 5.72 5.37
C GLU A 54 8.22 7.13 5.06
N ALA A 55 7.01 7.44 5.49
CA ALA A 55 6.41 8.76 5.27
C ALA A 55 7.17 9.87 5.99
N GLY A 56 7.84 9.55 7.09
CA GLY A 56 8.63 10.49 7.87
C GLY A 56 10.03 10.76 7.33
N LYS A 57 10.45 10.10 6.25
CA LYS A 57 11.80 10.25 5.67
C LYS A 57 11.85 11.34 4.60
N GLY A 58 13.07 11.81 4.31
CA GLY A 58 13.33 12.74 3.22
C GLY A 58 13.15 14.19 3.63
N ASP A 59 12.71 15.02 2.69
CA ASP A 59 12.53 16.46 2.94
C ASP A 59 11.59 16.71 4.13
N PRO A 60 12.01 17.50 5.13
CA PRO A 60 11.21 17.69 6.34
C PRO A 60 9.81 18.28 6.10
N ASP A 61 9.68 19.21 5.17
CA ASP A 61 8.38 19.81 4.86
C ASP A 61 7.44 18.82 4.20
N GLN A 62 7.95 18.01 3.26
CA GLN A 62 7.17 16.98 2.60
C GLN A 62 6.82 15.83 3.57
N ALA A 63 7.75 15.46 4.43
CA ALA A 63 7.51 14.45 5.48
C ALA A 63 6.36 14.90 6.39
N LYS A 64 6.36 16.16 6.81
CA LYS A 64 5.30 16.73 7.64
C LYS A 64 3.94 16.63 6.96
N MET A 65 3.87 16.91 5.66
CA MET A 65 2.63 16.81 4.88
C MET A 65 2.14 15.37 4.80
N ARG A 66 3.05 14.42 4.55
CA ARG A 66 2.69 13.00 4.50
C ARG A 66 2.18 12.49 5.84
N LEU A 67 2.86 12.82 6.94
CA LEU A 67 2.47 12.39 8.28
C LEU A 67 1.11 12.98 8.68
N ALA A 68 0.85 14.23 8.33
CA ALA A 68 -0.46 14.85 8.58
C ALA A 68 -1.58 14.14 7.81
N ALA A 69 -1.30 13.73 6.57
CA ALA A 69 -2.30 13.05 5.73
C ALA A 69 -2.74 11.70 6.29
N ILE A 70 -1.84 10.95 6.92
CA ILE A 70 -2.13 9.61 7.45
C ILE A 70 -2.56 9.59 8.91
N GLU A 71 -2.53 10.72 9.59
CA GLU A 71 -2.89 10.82 11.01
C GLU A 71 -4.25 10.18 11.34
N PRO A 72 -5.31 10.33 10.54
CA PRO A 72 -6.61 9.73 10.84
C PRO A 72 -6.66 8.21 10.73
N PHE A 73 -5.70 7.58 10.09
CA PHE A 73 -5.76 6.13 9.81
C PHE A 73 -5.13 5.31 10.93
N PRO A 74 -5.81 4.26 11.42
CA PRO A 74 -5.21 3.33 12.37
C PRO A 74 -3.94 2.69 11.81
N MET A 75 -2.97 2.46 12.69
CA MET A 75 -1.66 1.95 12.33
C MET A 75 -1.50 0.50 12.78
N LEU A 76 -1.25 -0.40 11.82
CA LEU A 76 -0.97 -1.80 12.08
C LEU A 76 0.48 -1.97 12.53
N ASP A 77 0.70 -2.81 13.53
CA ASP A 77 2.04 -3.13 13.99
C ASP A 77 2.73 -4.11 13.04
N ILE A 78 4.05 -4.04 12.99
CA ILE A 78 4.88 -5.01 12.28
C ILE A 78 5.35 -6.05 13.28
N ASP A 79 4.72 -7.20 13.26
CA ASP A 79 5.05 -8.29 14.18
C ASP A 79 5.90 -9.38 13.50
N ASP A 80 6.26 -10.40 14.29
CA ASP A 80 7.08 -11.51 13.78
C ASP A 80 6.36 -12.32 12.71
N GLU A 81 5.03 -12.43 12.79
CA GLU A 81 4.24 -13.13 11.78
C GLU A 81 4.33 -12.43 10.43
N ALA A 82 4.21 -11.11 10.42
CA ALA A 82 4.36 -10.32 9.19
C ALA A 82 5.77 -10.45 8.62
N ARG A 83 6.79 -10.39 9.47
CA ARG A 83 8.20 -10.53 9.02
C ARG A 83 8.45 -11.92 8.45
N PHE A 84 7.92 -12.96 9.05
CA PHE A 84 8.05 -14.32 8.55
C PHE A 84 7.40 -14.48 7.17
N LEU A 85 6.20 -13.96 6.99
CA LEU A 85 5.53 -14.01 5.69
C LEU A 85 6.31 -13.21 4.64
N ALA A 86 6.84 -12.05 4.99
CA ALA A 86 7.66 -11.25 4.08
C ALA A 86 8.91 -12.02 3.63
N GLU A 87 9.56 -12.74 4.54
CA GLU A 87 10.69 -13.61 4.19
C GLU A 87 10.29 -14.70 3.21
N LYS A 88 9.11 -15.29 3.38
CA LYS A 88 8.58 -16.31 2.47
C LYS A 88 8.31 -15.74 1.08
N ILE A 89 7.78 -14.53 1.00
CA ILE A 89 7.53 -13.85 -0.28
C ILE A 89 8.84 -13.65 -1.03
N ILE A 90 9.89 -13.24 -0.34
CA ILE A 90 11.22 -13.02 -0.94
C ILE A 90 11.85 -14.37 -1.32
N ALA A 91 11.82 -15.35 -0.44
CA ALA A 91 12.38 -16.69 -0.70
C ALA A 91 11.71 -17.35 -1.90
N GLY A 92 10.42 -17.14 -2.07
CA GLY A 92 9.64 -17.64 -3.20
C GLY A 92 9.71 -16.79 -4.45
N ARG A 93 10.53 -15.74 -4.43
CA ARG A 93 10.75 -14.81 -5.56
C ARG A 93 9.49 -14.06 -6.00
N GLY A 94 8.59 -13.80 -5.06
CA GLY A 94 7.43 -12.94 -5.32
C GLY A 94 7.85 -11.48 -5.49
N ILE A 95 8.80 -11.06 -4.66
CA ILE A 95 9.40 -9.72 -4.70
C ILE A 95 10.91 -9.88 -4.60
N PRO A 96 11.71 -9.10 -5.36
CA PRO A 96 13.17 -9.20 -5.31
C PRO A 96 13.74 -8.94 -3.92
N ALA A 97 14.82 -9.67 -3.57
CA ALA A 97 15.46 -9.58 -2.26
C ALA A 97 16.00 -8.18 -1.92
N ASP A 98 16.26 -7.36 -2.94
CA ASP A 98 16.73 -5.98 -2.74
C ASP A 98 15.63 -5.03 -2.24
N TYR A 99 14.37 -5.48 -2.23
CA TYR A 99 13.21 -4.66 -1.86
C TYR A 99 12.39 -5.32 -0.73
N PRO A 100 13.01 -5.56 0.44
CA PRO A 100 12.34 -6.26 1.55
C PRO A 100 11.14 -5.48 2.11
N GLU A 101 11.14 -4.16 2.02
CA GLU A 101 10.03 -3.33 2.50
C GLU A 101 8.77 -3.56 1.67
N ASP A 102 8.92 -3.78 0.37
CA ASP A 102 7.77 -4.06 -0.51
C ASP A 102 7.08 -5.36 -0.10
N ALA A 103 7.87 -6.41 0.21
CA ALA A 103 7.33 -7.66 0.72
C ALA A 103 6.66 -7.48 2.08
N LEU A 104 7.21 -6.63 2.93
CA LEU A 104 6.67 -6.38 4.26
C LEU A 104 5.32 -5.65 4.20
N HIS A 105 5.12 -4.74 3.26
CA HIS A 105 3.82 -4.10 3.05
C HIS A 105 2.73 -5.15 2.74
N ILE A 106 3.01 -6.08 1.84
CA ILE A 106 2.06 -7.14 1.50
C ILE A 106 1.82 -8.04 2.71
N ALA A 107 2.89 -8.43 3.39
CA ALA A 107 2.81 -9.35 4.52
C ALA A 107 1.97 -8.79 5.66
N VAL A 108 2.20 -7.53 6.06
CA VAL A 108 1.43 -6.92 7.15
C VAL A 108 -0.05 -6.78 6.78
N ALA A 109 -0.34 -6.48 5.54
CA ALA A 109 -1.72 -6.42 5.06
C ALA A 109 -2.38 -7.81 5.11
N ALA A 110 -1.69 -8.84 4.64
CA ALA A 110 -2.24 -10.20 4.60
C ALA A 110 -2.50 -10.76 6.00
N VAL A 111 -1.54 -10.64 6.93
CA VAL A 111 -1.71 -11.19 8.28
C VAL A 111 -2.78 -10.46 9.08
N ASN A 112 -3.10 -9.23 8.73
CA ASN A 112 -4.14 -8.44 9.39
C ASN A 112 -5.49 -8.49 8.65
N GLY A 113 -5.62 -9.33 7.62
CA GLY A 113 -6.90 -9.54 6.95
C GLY A 113 -7.37 -8.37 6.10
N MET A 114 -6.47 -7.60 5.54
CA MET A 114 -6.84 -6.55 4.60
C MET A 114 -7.35 -7.15 3.30
N GLU A 115 -8.40 -6.57 2.73
CA GLU A 115 -8.97 -7.05 1.46
C GLU A 115 -8.23 -6.47 0.27
N VAL A 116 -7.70 -5.25 0.41
CA VAL A 116 -7.05 -4.52 -0.68
C VAL A 116 -5.79 -3.84 -0.17
N VAL A 117 -4.74 -3.87 -0.98
CA VAL A 117 -3.55 -3.03 -0.83
C VAL A 117 -3.53 -2.03 -1.98
N VAL A 118 -3.63 -0.74 -1.68
CA VAL A 118 -3.56 0.31 -2.68
C VAL A 118 -2.13 0.82 -2.79
N THR A 119 -1.58 0.81 -3.99
CA THR A 119 -0.18 1.18 -4.22
C THR A 119 0.03 1.82 -5.58
N ARG A 120 1.01 2.72 -5.66
CA ARG A 120 1.55 3.31 -6.89
C ARG A 120 2.86 2.66 -7.33
N ASN A 121 3.31 1.63 -6.62
CA ASN A 121 4.55 0.92 -6.94
C ASN A 121 4.27 -0.13 -8.01
N PHE A 122 4.30 0.28 -9.27
CA PHE A 122 4.05 -0.61 -10.40
C PHE A 122 5.23 -1.56 -10.68
N ALA A 123 6.44 -1.14 -10.35
CA ALA A 123 7.63 -1.95 -10.63
C ALA A 123 7.67 -3.22 -9.79
N HIS A 124 7.36 -3.13 -8.50
CA HIS A 124 7.58 -4.23 -7.56
C HIS A 124 6.31 -4.80 -6.93
N LEU A 125 5.19 -4.08 -6.98
CA LEU A 125 3.95 -4.53 -6.35
C LEU A 125 2.79 -4.65 -7.33
N ASN A 126 2.44 -3.56 -8.01
CA ASN A 126 1.23 -3.52 -8.81
C ASN A 126 1.50 -3.80 -10.28
N ASN A 127 1.92 -5.02 -10.60
CA ASN A 127 2.04 -5.51 -11.96
C ASN A 127 1.57 -6.97 -12.02
N PRO A 128 1.18 -7.46 -13.20
CA PRO A 128 0.55 -8.79 -13.32
C PRO A 128 1.43 -9.94 -12.82
N PHE A 129 2.73 -9.86 -13.03
CA PHE A 129 3.64 -10.95 -12.68
C PHE A 129 3.86 -11.02 -11.17
N THR A 130 4.08 -9.88 -10.54
CA THR A 130 4.23 -9.78 -9.09
C THR A 130 2.94 -10.18 -8.38
N ARG A 131 1.79 -9.67 -8.83
CA ARG A 131 0.50 -10.01 -8.22
C ARG A 131 0.26 -11.51 -8.22
N ARG A 132 0.55 -12.18 -9.34
CA ARG A 132 0.38 -13.63 -9.47
C ARG A 132 1.32 -14.40 -8.54
N ALA A 133 2.59 -14.05 -8.54
CA ALA A 133 3.60 -14.72 -7.72
C ALA A 133 3.34 -14.54 -6.22
N VAL A 134 3.03 -13.32 -5.81
CA VAL A 134 2.72 -13.00 -4.41
C VAL A 134 1.47 -13.74 -3.94
N ARG A 135 0.41 -13.77 -4.74
CA ARG A 135 -0.82 -14.50 -4.41
C ARG A 135 -0.52 -15.97 -4.14
N ARG A 136 0.24 -16.61 -5.03
CA ARG A 136 0.60 -18.02 -4.87
C ARG A 136 1.34 -18.27 -3.56
N ILE A 137 2.30 -17.42 -3.22
CA ILE A 137 3.10 -17.59 -2.02
C ILE A 137 2.25 -17.34 -0.76
N VAL A 138 1.52 -16.25 -0.73
CA VAL A 138 0.69 -15.87 0.43
C VAL A 138 -0.38 -16.92 0.71
N GLU A 139 -1.07 -17.38 -0.33
CA GLU A 139 -2.09 -18.44 -0.18
C GLU A 139 -1.45 -19.78 0.21
N GLY A 140 -0.25 -20.07 -0.29
CA GLY A 140 0.51 -21.26 0.10
C GLY A 140 0.90 -21.27 1.58
N GLU A 141 1.02 -20.10 2.20
CA GLU A 141 1.30 -19.95 3.63
C GLU A 141 0.03 -19.90 4.49
N GLY A 142 -1.14 -20.07 3.89
CA GLY A 142 -2.40 -20.16 4.63
C GLY A 142 -3.15 -18.86 4.82
N TYR A 143 -2.76 -17.79 4.15
CA TYR A 143 -3.45 -16.50 4.24
C TYR A 143 -4.27 -16.23 2.99
N VAL A 144 -5.30 -15.40 3.12
CA VAL A 144 -5.99 -14.82 1.96
C VAL A 144 -5.16 -13.66 1.47
N CYS A 145 -4.76 -13.69 0.19
CA CYS A 145 -3.96 -12.64 -0.38
C CYS A 145 -4.84 -11.41 -0.67
N PRO A 146 -4.47 -10.21 -0.16
CA PRO A 146 -5.18 -9.00 -0.54
C PRO A 146 -5.04 -8.73 -2.04
N GLU A 147 -6.05 -8.13 -2.64
CA GLU A 147 -5.95 -7.62 -4.00
C GLU A 147 -5.02 -6.41 -4.00
N ILE A 148 -4.08 -6.39 -4.95
CA ILE A 148 -3.17 -5.26 -5.12
C ILE A 148 -3.70 -4.40 -6.26
N CYS A 149 -3.95 -3.12 -6.00
CA CYS A 149 -4.53 -2.22 -7.00
C CYS A 149 -3.99 -0.81 -6.90
N SER A 150 -4.23 -0.03 -7.95
CA SER A 150 -3.95 1.41 -7.97
C SER A 150 -5.13 2.20 -7.40
N PRO A 151 -4.94 3.47 -7.02
CA PRO A 151 -6.06 4.35 -6.67
C PRO A 151 -7.12 4.45 -7.77
N GLN A 152 -6.71 4.47 -9.04
CA GLN A 152 -7.65 4.52 -10.17
C GLN A 152 -8.59 3.32 -10.19
N GLU A 153 -8.02 2.12 -10.00
CA GLU A 153 -8.82 0.89 -9.96
C GLU A 153 -9.86 0.93 -8.83
N LEU A 154 -9.48 1.46 -7.67
CA LEU A 154 -10.41 1.54 -6.54
C LEU A 154 -11.50 2.60 -6.76
N LEU A 155 -11.20 3.68 -7.47
CA LEU A 155 -12.19 4.70 -7.85
C LEU A 155 -13.25 4.17 -8.80
N GLU A 156 -12.90 3.21 -9.66
CA GLU A 156 -13.80 2.63 -10.65
C GLU A 156 -14.75 1.58 -10.06
N VAL A 157 -14.53 1.19 -8.81
CA VAL A 157 -15.40 0.19 -8.16
C VAL A 157 -16.76 0.82 -7.86
N ASP A 158 -17.81 0.08 -8.20
CA ASP A 158 -19.18 0.45 -7.89
C ASP A 158 -19.44 0.28 -6.39
N LYS A 159 -19.89 1.32 -5.74
CA LYS A 159 -20.04 1.36 -4.28
C LYS A 159 -21.45 1.10 -3.79
#